data_f0caf78510a0ffc83a31c8acd3b09343
#
_entry.id   f0caf78510a0ffc83a31c8acd3b09343
#
_cell.length_a   1.000
_cell.length_b   1.000
_cell.length_c   1.000
_cell.angle_alpha   90.00
_cell.angle_beta   90.00
_cell.angle_gamma   90.00
#
_symmetry.space_group_name_H-M   'P 1'
#
loop_
_entity.id
_entity.type
_entity.pdbx_description
1 polymer ?
#
loop_
_entity_poly.entity_id
_entity_poly.type
_entity_poly.pdbx_seq_one_letter_code
_entity_poly.pdbx_strand_id
1 'polypeptide(L)'
;EALSHVSLGDAVYFDSCYREFGDGFIKAKAIDDRVGCEILLRLINSDLPYSATFCFSVQEEIGTRGAAAAAYSVAPDFAIVVEGTTAADISGVPDEKKVCRLGCGAVVSFMDRGTVYDSELYKKAFEIAEKNGIGCQTKTVVAGGNNASAIHKAAGGIKTLAVSVPCRYIHSGSTVEKKEDIDS
;
A
#
# COMPACT_ATOMS: atom_id res chain seq x y z
N GLU A 1 -12.66 -12.26 -36.36
CA GLU A 1 -13.40 -12.79 -35.18
C GLU A 1 -13.17 -11.89 -33.96
N ALA A 2 -11.93 -11.60 -33.52
CA ALA A 2 -11.69 -10.71 -32.36
C ALA A 2 -12.34 -9.31 -32.52
N LEU A 3 -12.20 -8.70 -33.70
CA LEU A 3 -12.76 -7.37 -33.98
C LEU A 3 -14.30 -7.29 -33.96
N SER A 4 -14.98 -8.42 -33.91
CA SER A 4 -16.43 -8.45 -33.73
C SER A 4 -16.87 -8.44 -32.26
N HIS A 5 -15.93 -8.56 -31.34
CA HIS A 5 -16.18 -8.63 -29.88
C HIS A 5 -15.52 -7.52 -29.08
N VAL A 6 -14.54 -6.82 -29.65
CA VAL A 6 -13.79 -5.77 -28.96
C VAL A 6 -13.62 -4.54 -29.84
N SER A 7 -13.62 -3.38 -29.23
CA SER A 7 -13.43 -2.06 -29.84
C SER A 7 -12.21 -1.35 -29.25
N LEU A 8 -11.72 -0.35 -29.95
CA LEU A 8 -10.67 0.52 -29.37
C LEU A 8 -11.23 1.25 -28.15
N GLY A 9 -10.52 1.17 -27.03
CA GLY A 9 -10.91 1.74 -25.75
C GLY A 9 -11.56 0.73 -24.79
N ASP A 10 -11.84 -0.49 -25.23
CA ASP A 10 -12.31 -1.53 -24.33
C ASP A 10 -11.21 -1.95 -23.35
N ALA A 11 -11.58 -2.16 -22.09
CA ALA A 11 -10.68 -2.63 -21.08
C ALA A 11 -10.51 -4.15 -21.16
N VAL A 12 -9.26 -4.59 -21.07
CA VAL A 12 -8.88 -6.02 -21.08
C VAL A 12 -8.23 -6.38 -19.76
N TYR A 13 -8.72 -7.40 -19.10
CA TYR A 13 -8.22 -7.86 -17.80
C TYR A 13 -7.82 -9.32 -17.84
N PHE A 14 -6.86 -9.68 -17.00
CA PHE A 14 -6.59 -11.10 -16.71
C PHE A 14 -7.78 -11.69 -15.96
N ASP A 15 -8.25 -12.85 -16.39
CA ASP A 15 -9.22 -13.65 -15.66
C ASP A 15 -8.48 -14.36 -14.51
N SER A 16 -8.39 -13.72 -13.36
CA SER A 16 -7.76 -14.26 -12.17
C SER A 16 -8.74 -14.29 -11.00
N CYS A 17 -8.81 -15.44 -10.35
CA CYS A 17 -9.65 -15.65 -9.18
C CYS A 17 -8.82 -15.52 -7.89
N TYR A 18 -9.47 -15.04 -6.84
CA TYR A 18 -8.94 -15.15 -5.47
C TYR A 18 -8.66 -16.62 -5.13
N ARG A 19 -7.51 -16.89 -4.57
CA ARG A 19 -7.11 -18.21 -4.06
C ARG A 19 -6.30 -18.07 -2.78
N GLU A 20 -6.58 -18.93 -1.84
CA GLU A 20 -5.72 -19.18 -0.69
C GLU A 20 -4.85 -20.40 -0.97
N PHE A 21 -3.60 -20.40 -0.53
CA PHE A 21 -2.67 -21.50 -0.71
C PHE A 21 -1.53 -21.46 0.30
N GLY A 22 -0.85 -22.60 0.47
CA GLY A 22 0.25 -22.73 1.42
C GLY A 22 -0.16 -22.32 2.84
N ASP A 23 0.76 -21.69 3.54
CA ASP A 23 0.57 -21.21 4.91
C ASP A 23 0.15 -19.73 4.91
N GLY A 24 -1.15 -19.49 4.77
CA GLY A 24 -1.75 -18.15 4.86
C GLY A 24 -1.49 -17.23 3.66
N PHE A 25 -0.98 -17.76 2.53
CA PHE A 25 -0.83 -16.95 1.33
C PHE A 25 -2.16 -16.78 0.59
N ILE A 26 -2.35 -15.61 0.02
CA ILE A 26 -3.46 -15.28 -0.87
C ILE A 26 -2.91 -14.80 -2.20
N LYS A 27 -3.67 -15.02 -3.26
CA LYS A 27 -3.41 -14.43 -4.56
C LYS A 27 -4.68 -13.94 -5.24
N ALA A 28 -4.58 -12.80 -5.89
CA ALA A 28 -5.59 -12.25 -6.79
C ALA A 28 -4.97 -11.14 -7.65
N LYS A 29 -5.72 -10.65 -8.63
CA LYS A 29 -5.38 -9.39 -9.30
C LYS A 29 -5.78 -8.21 -8.43
N ALA A 30 -5.09 -7.08 -8.56
CA ALA A 30 -5.42 -5.81 -7.94
C ALA A 30 -5.60 -5.91 -6.41
N ILE A 31 -4.80 -6.76 -5.74
CA ILE A 31 -4.70 -6.72 -4.28
C ILE A 31 -4.10 -5.38 -3.88
N ASP A 32 -3.13 -4.90 -4.61
CA ASP A 32 -2.74 -3.50 -4.65
C ASP A 32 -3.76 -2.72 -5.53
N ASP A 33 -4.66 -1.82 -4.99
CA ASP A 33 -4.68 -1.57 -3.54
C ASP A 33 -6.04 -1.92 -2.91
N ARG A 34 -6.57 -3.10 -3.19
CA ARG A 34 -7.77 -3.60 -2.49
C ARG A 34 -7.48 -3.97 -1.04
N VAL A 35 -6.23 -4.34 -0.73
CA VAL A 35 -5.83 -4.65 0.64
C VAL A 35 -5.88 -3.40 1.52
N GLY A 36 -5.38 -2.27 1.03
CA GLY A 36 -5.51 -1.00 1.76
C GLY A 36 -6.96 -0.58 1.94
N CYS A 37 -7.80 -0.77 0.92
CA CYS A 37 -9.23 -0.53 1.04
C CYS A 37 -9.87 -1.41 2.13
N GLU A 38 -9.50 -2.66 2.23
CA GLU A 38 -10.01 -3.60 3.24
C GLU A 38 -9.57 -3.19 4.65
N ILE A 39 -8.30 -2.82 4.83
CA ILE A 39 -7.79 -2.31 6.11
C ILE A 39 -8.54 -1.04 6.53
N LEU A 40 -8.75 -0.09 5.63
CA LEU A 40 -9.52 1.13 5.92
C LEU A 40 -10.98 0.80 6.30
N LEU A 41 -11.61 -0.18 5.67
CA LEU A 41 -12.96 -0.62 6.03
C LEU A 41 -13.02 -1.25 7.42
N ARG A 42 -12.00 -2.00 7.83
CA ARG A 42 -11.89 -2.52 9.21
C ARG A 42 -11.78 -1.35 10.21
N LEU A 43 -10.94 -0.37 9.91
CA LEU A 43 -10.77 0.81 10.76
C LEU A 43 -12.06 1.65 10.88
N ILE A 44 -12.80 1.85 9.79
CA ILE A 44 -14.09 2.55 9.81
C ILE A 44 -15.10 1.86 10.74
N ASN A 45 -15.05 0.53 10.81
CA ASN A 45 -15.95 -0.26 11.66
C ASN A 45 -15.42 -0.47 13.09
N SER A 46 -14.32 0.17 13.47
CA SER A 46 -13.74 0.12 14.81
C SER A 46 -14.02 1.40 15.59
N ASP A 47 -13.93 1.31 16.93
CA ASP A 47 -13.99 2.48 17.79
C ASP A 47 -12.65 3.23 17.77
N LEU A 48 -12.61 4.37 17.10
CA LEU A 48 -11.43 5.22 17.05
C LEU A 48 -11.50 6.31 18.13
N PRO A 49 -10.43 6.53 18.91
CA PRO A 49 -10.40 7.54 19.96
C PRO A 49 -10.27 8.97 19.42
N TYR A 50 -10.02 9.14 18.13
CA TYR A 50 -9.83 10.43 17.46
C TYR A 50 -10.66 10.52 16.18
N SER A 51 -10.95 11.75 15.76
CA SER A 51 -11.56 12.01 14.46
C SER A 51 -10.60 11.61 13.35
N ALA A 52 -11.09 10.83 12.40
CA ALA A 52 -10.35 10.41 11.22
C ALA A 52 -11.20 10.58 9.96
N THR A 53 -10.57 10.94 8.86
CA THR A 53 -11.17 10.96 7.53
C THR A 53 -10.57 9.84 6.71
N PHE A 54 -11.41 8.94 6.22
CA PHE A 54 -10.99 7.84 5.34
C PHE A 54 -11.24 8.24 3.89
N CYS A 55 -10.21 8.15 3.07
CA CYS A 55 -10.26 8.55 1.67
C CYS A 55 -9.92 7.38 0.76
N PHE A 56 -10.90 6.91 -0.01
CA PHE A 56 -10.70 5.95 -1.09
C PHE A 56 -10.50 6.74 -2.38
N SER A 57 -9.25 7.04 -2.70
CA SER A 57 -8.91 7.88 -3.83
C SER A 57 -8.93 7.13 -5.15
N VAL A 58 -9.12 7.86 -6.25
CA VAL A 58 -9.10 7.32 -7.60
C VAL A 58 -7.80 7.68 -8.31
N GLN A 59 -7.46 6.89 -9.35
CA GLN A 59 -6.36 7.20 -10.26
C GLN A 59 -4.98 7.28 -9.57
N GLU A 60 -4.74 6.40 -8.59
CA GLU A 60 -3.43 6.26 -7.96
C GLU A 60 -2.41 5.76 -8.99
N GLU A 61 -2.69 4.66 -9.67
CA GLU A 61 -1.83 3.93 -10.62
C GLU A 61 -1.42 4.73 -11.87
N ILE A 62 -2.09 5.83 -12.12
CA ILE A 62 -1.81 6.72 -13.25
C ILE A 62 -1.36 8.13 -12.82
N GLY A 63 -0.86 8.26 -11.59
CA GLY A 63 -0.23 9.49 -11.10
C GLY A 63 -0.90 10.13 -9.89
N THR A 64 -1.42 9.35 -8.95
CA THR A 64 -1.88 9.80 -7.61
C THR A 64 -2.90 10.95 -7.63
N ARG A 65 -3.73 11.01 -8.68
CA ARG A 65 -4.52 12.22 -9.01
C ARG A 65 -5.61 12.54 -8.00
N GLY A 66 -6.34 11.51 -7.54
CA GLY A 66 -7.42 11.70 -6.56
C GLY A 66 -6.91 12.13 -5.20
N ALA A 67 -5.75 11.65 -4.80
CA ALA A 67 -5.15 11.94 -3.50
C ALA A 67 -4.80 13.43 -3.31
N ALA A 68 -4.31 14.09 -4.36
CA ALA A 68 -4.02 15.53 -4.31
C ALA A 68 -5.27 16.37 -3.99
N ALA A 69 -6.38 16.07 -4.68
CA ALA A 69 -7.64 16.77 -4.48
C ALA A 69 -8.25 16.49 -3.10
N ALA A 70 -8.21 15.24 -2.66
CA ALA A 70 -8.69 14.85 -1.35
C ALA A 70 -7.89 15.51 -0.22
N ALA A 71 -6.57 15.47 -0.28
CA ALA A 71 -5.69 16.09 0.71
C ALA A 71 -5.87 17.61 0.80
N TYR A 72 -6.06 18.27 -0.34
CA TYR A 72 -6.36 19.70 -0.36
C TYR A 72 -7.70 20.02 0.32
N SER A 73 -8.73 19.23 0.08
CA SER A 73 -10.07 19.45 0.62
C SER A 73 -10.16 19.13 2.12
N VAL A 74 -9.46 18.10 2.59
CA VAL A 74 -9.46 17.68 3.99
C VAL A 74 -8.48 18.51 4.81
N ALA A 75 -7.31 18.85 4.23
CA ALA A 75 -6.22 19.57 4.90
C ALA A 75 -5.90 19.00 6.31
N PRO A 76 -5.55 17.71 6.44
CA PRO A 76 -5.34 17.09 7.73
C PRO A 76 -4.00 17.52 8.35
N ASP A 77 -3.86 17.36 9.68
CA ASP A 77 -2.58 17.57 10.38
C ASP A 77 -1.51 16.58 9.93
N PHE A 78 -1.90 15.35 9.68
CA PHE A 78 -1.04 14.32 9.10
C PHE A 78 -1.89 13.29 8.32
N ALA A 79 -1.23 12.54 7.46
CA ALA A 79 -1.88 11.49 6.66
C ALA A 79 -1.10 10.19 6.74
N ILE A 80 -1.82 9.08 6.80
CA ILE A 80 -1.27 7.74 6.65
C ILE A 80 -1.81 7.16 5.35
N VAL A 81 -0.92 6.70 4.49
CA VAL A 81 -1.25 5.98 3.26
C VAL A 81 -1.10 4.49 3.53
N VAL A 82 -2.15 3.74 3.24
CA VAL A 82 -2.17 2.28 3.35
C VAL A 82 -2.26 1.72 1.95
N GLU A 83 -1.37 0.78 1.60
CA GLU A 83 -1.27 0.25 0.23
C GLU A 83 -0.50 -1.07 0.17
N GLY A 84 -0.41 -1.69 -1.01
CA GLY A 84 0.53 -2.77 -1.30
C GLY A 84 1.92 -2.23 -1.62
N THR A 85 2.99 -3.00 -1.36
CA THR A 85 4.34 -2.64 -1.80
C THR A 85 5.12 -3.86 -2.28
N THR A 86 5.99 -3.66 -3.30
CA THR A 86 6.81 -4.76 -3.82
C THR A 86 7.76 -5.31 -2.77
N ALA A 87 7.77 -6.62 -2.57
CA ALA A 87 8.72 -7.28 -1.67
C ALA A 87 10.04 -7.60 -2.37
N ALA A 88 9.99 -8.06 -3.62
CA ALA A 88 11.15 -8.56 -4.37
C ALA A 88 11.91 -9.69 -3.64
N ASP A 89 11.26 -10.43 -2.74
CA ASP A 89 11.83 -11.48 -1.89
C ASP A 89 11.73 -12.89 -2.48
N ILE A 90 11.67 -12.98 -3.81
CA ILE A 90 11.61 -14.26 -4.52
C ILE A 90 12.98 -14.95 -4.59
N SER A 91 12.95 -16.26 -4.85
CA SER A 91 14.17 -17.06 -5.00
C SER A 91 15.11 -16.49 -6.07
N GLY A 92 16.40 -16.46 -5.78
CA GLY A 92 17.44 -15.95 -6.69
C GLY A 92 17.65 -14.42 -6.62
N VAL A 93 16.85 -13.68 -5.86
CA VAL A 93 17.11 -12.25 -5.62
C VAL A 93 18.08 -12.10 -4.44
N PRO A 94 19.23 -11.42 -4.63
CA PRO A 94 20.16 -11.12 -3.54
C PRO A 94 19.49 -10.31 -2.41
N ASP A 95 19.90 -10.53 -1.18
CA ASP A 95 19.25 -9.92 -0.01
C ASP A 95 19.27 -8.39 -0.03
N GLU A 96 20.33 -7.79 -0.53
CA GLU A 96 20.46 -6.33 -0.67
C GLU A 96 19.53 -5.71 -1.73
N LYS A 97 18.91 -6.54 -2.56
CA LYS A 97 17.92 -6.11 -3.58
C LYS A 97 16.47 -6.38 -3.17
N LYS A 98 16.26 -7.09 -2.07
CA LYS A 98 14.93 -7.30 -1.51
C LYS A 98 14.46 -6.02 -0.84
N VAL A 99 13.26 -5.60 -1.18
CA VAL A 99 12.66 -4.36 -0.66
C VAL A 99 12.10 -4.57 0.74
N CYS A 100 11.42 -5.69 0.92
CA CYS A 100 10.85 -6.19 2.17
C CYS A 100 10.59 -7.69 2.02
N ARG A 101 9.95 -8.32 3.02
CA ARG A 101 9.70 -9.77 3.00
C ARG A 101 8.27 -10.08 3.41
N LEU A 102 7.63 -11.00 2.71
CA LEU A 102 6.35 -11.56 3.14
C LEU A 102 6.53 -12.35 4.44
N GLY A 103 5.57 -12.22 5.34
CA GLY A 103 5.60 -12.88 6.65
C GLY A 103 6.46 -12.16 7.71
N CYS A 104 6.88 -10.92 7.42
CA CYS A 104 7.63 -10.11 8.38
C CYS A 104 6.85 -8.87 8.85
N GLY A 105 5.54 -8.83 8.56
CA GLY A 105 4.64 -7.79 9.02
C GLY A 105 4.63 -6.53 8.16
N ALA A 106 3.98 -5.51 8.68
CA ALA A 106 3.76 -4.23 7.99
C ALA A 106 5.08 -3.57 7.56
N VAL A 107 5.05 -2.94 6.39
CA VAL A 107 6.22 -2.28 5.80
C VAL A 107 6.09 -0.77 5.96
N VAL A 108 6.99 -0.16 6.72
CA VAL A 108 7.02 1.29 6.92
C VAL A 108 8.09 1.92 6.05
N SER A 109 7.70 2.93 5.28
CA SER A 109 8.60 3.64 4.37
C SER A 109 9.22 4.86 5.02
N PHE A 110 10.54 5.04 4.90
CA PHE A 110 11.21 6.29 5.25
C PHE A 110 11.44 7.19 4.03
N MET A 111 11.54 6.60 2.84
CA MET A 111 11.69 7.31 1.56
C MET A 111 11.27 6.41 0.39
N ASP A 112 10.65 7.01 -0.62
CA ASP A 112 10.44 6.44 -1.94
C ASP A 112 10.81 7.45 -3.03
N ARG A 113 10.45 7.21 -4.29
CA ARG A 113 10.80 8.12 -5.39
C ARG A 113 10.07 9.46 -5.33
N GLY A 114 8.94 9.53 -4.66
CA GLY A 114 8.09 10.72 -4.63
C GLY A 114 8.04 11.43 -3.28
N THR A 115 8.50 10.77 -2.20
CA THR A 115 8.29 11.24 -0.85
C THR A 115 9.49 10.95 0.06
N VAL A 116 9.89 11.92 0.86
CA VAL A 116 10.65 11.72 2.09
C VAL A 116 9.65 11.82 3.23
N TYR A 117 9.45 10.72 3.94
CA TYR A 117 8.42 10.61 4.97
C TYR A 117 8.79 11.32 6.26
N ASP A 118 7.79 11.68 7.05
CA ASP A 118 8.01 12.31 8.36
C ASP A 118 8.72 11.34 9.31
N SER A 119 9.88 11.76 9.83
CA SER A 119 10.73 10.90 10.64
C SER A 119 10.16 10.61 12.03
N GLU A 120 9.30 11.48 12.56
CA GLU A 120 8.63 11.28 13.85
C GLU A 120 7.54 10.22 13.69
N LEU A 121 6.72 10.32 12.64
CA LEU A 121 5.70 9.31 12.32
C LEU A 121 6.35 7.94 12.02
N TYR A 122 7.46 7.93 11.28
CA TYR A 122 8.21 6.70 11.01
C TYR A 122 8.67 6.00 12.30
N LYS A 123 9.33 6.74 13.19
CA LYS A 123 9.79 6.19 14.48
C LYS A 123 8.63 5.72 15.34
N LYS A 124 7.54 6.50 15.35
CA LYS A 124 6.34 6.19 16.11
C LYS A 124 5.68 4.88 15.67
N ALA A 125 5.68 4.60 14.38
CA ALA A 125 5.16 3.33 13.86
C ALA A 125 5.94 2.13 14.45
N PHE A 126 7.27 2.18 14.47
CA PHE A 126 8.10 1.12 15.07
C PHE A 126 7.92 1.00 16.58
N GLU A 127 7.84 2.12 17.30
CA GLU A 127 7.55 2.10 18.76
C GLU A 127 6.21 1.43 19.07
N ILE A 128 5.18 1.71 18.26
CA ILE A 128 3.86 1.11 18.41
C ILE A 128 3.91 -0.38 18.11
N ALA A 129 4.57 -0.77 17.03
CA ALA A 129 4.72 -2.16 16.64
C ALA A 129 5.44 -2.97 17.73
N GLU A 130 6.58 -2.49 18.22
CA GLU A 130 7.35 -3.13 19.30
C GLU A 130 6.50 -3.28 20.57
N LYS A 131 5.85 -2.21 21.01
CA LYS A 131 5.03 -2.21 22.22
C LYS A 131 3.87 -3.21 22.17
N ASN A 132 3.33 -3.48 20.99
CA ASN A 132 2.17 -4.35 20.79
C ASN A 132 2.54 -5.74 20.24
N GLY A 133 3.82 -6.03 20.03
CA GLY A 133 4.27 -7.30 19.46
C GLY A 133 3.85 -7.50 18.00
N ILE A 134 3.69 -6.42 17.25
CA ILE A 134 3.28 -6.43 15.84
C ILE A 134 4.52 -6.53 14.95
N GLY A 135 4.47 -7.42 13.95
CA GLY A 135 5.51 -7.51 12.92
C GLY A 135 5.63 -6.20 12.14
N CYS A 136 6.84 -5.67 12.04
CA CYS A 136 7.08 -4.41 11.34
C CYS A 136 8.48 -4.39 10.73
N GLN A 137 8.59 -3.90 9.50
CA GLN A 137 9.85 -3.85 8.77
C GLN A 137 9.99 -2.54 7.97
N THR A 138 11.23 -2.17 7.70
CA THR A 138 11.52 -1.01 6.86
C THR A 138 11.48 -1.37 5.38
N LYS A 139 10.93 -0.49 4.54
CA LYS A 139 11.16 -0.53 3.10
C LYS A 139 12.61 -0.14 2.79
N THR A 140 13.46 -1.13 2.49
CA THR A 140 14.92 -0.94 2.43
C THR A 140 15.44 -0.30 1.15
N VAL A 141 14.64 -0.28 0.09
CA VAL A 141 15.03 0.23 -1.23
C VAL A 141 14.13 1.40 -1.61
N VAL A 142 14.74 2.50 -2.08
CA VAL A 142 14.01 3.64 -2.64
C VAL A 142 13.44 3.25 -4.00
N ALA A 143 12.22 2.73 -3.99
CA ALA A 143 11.53 2.23 -5.19
C ALA A 143 10.05 2.59 -5.16
N GLY A 144 9.48 2.79 -6.36
CA GLY A 144 8.07 3.14 -6.51
C GLY A 144 7.71 4.51 -5.91
N GLY A 145 6.44 4.71 -5.72
CA GLY A 145 5.83 5.87 -5.07
C GLY A 145 4.36 5.56 -4.87
N ASN A 146 3.66 6.40 -4.15
CA ASN A 146 2.25 6.21 -3.82
C ASN A 146 1.56 7.56 -3.61
N ASN A 147 0.32 7.53 -3.14
CA ASN A 147 -0.48 8.72 -2.86
C ASN A 147 0.20 9.74 -1.95
N ALA A 148 1.13 9.35 -1.06
CA ALA A 148 1.88 10.28 -0.22
C ALA A 148 2.64 11.33 -1.03
N SER A 149 3.09 10.98 -2.24
CA SER A 149 3.81 11.89 -3.13
C SER A 149 2.98 13.13 -3.55
N ALA A 150 1.68 12.99 -3.58
CA ALA A 150 0.75 14.08 -3.83
C ALA A 150 0.28 14.74 -2.53
N ILE A 151 0.02 13.94 -1.49
CA ILE A 151 -0.51 14.41 -0.22
C ILE A 151 0.47 15.35 0.50
N HIS A 152 1.75 14.96 0.62
CA HIS A 152 2.73 15.76 1.38
C HIS A 152 2.98 17.15 0.81
N LYS A 153 2.61 17.40 -0.45
CA LYS A 153 2.72 18.68 -1.15
C LYS A 153 1.43 19.51 -1.13
N ALA A 154 0.32 18.93 -0.68
CA ALA A 154 -0.98 19.60 -0.68
C ALA A 154 -1.11 20.60 0.49
N ALA A 155 -2.01 21.57 0.36
CA ALA A 155 -2.45 22.49 1.43
C ALA A 155 -1.33 23.15 2.27
N GLY A 156 -0.16 23.38 1.68
CA GLY A 156 0.98 24.00 2.40
C GLY A 156 1.93 23.01 3.06
N GLY A 157 1.74 21.73 2.84
CA GLY A 157 2.55 20.63 3.36
C GLY A 157 1.84 19.83 4.44
N ILE A 158 1.76 18.52 4.26
CA ILE A 158 1.12 17.59 5.20
C ILE A 158 2.15 16.54 5.61
N LYS A 159 2.35 16.32 6.91
CA LYS A 159 3.16 15.21 7.43
C LYS A 159 2.57 13.89 6.92
N THR A 160 3.36 13.04 6.31
CA THR A 160 2.87 11.78 5.74
C THR A 160 3.70 10.58 6.16
N LEU A 161 3.04 9.43 6.26
CA LEU A 161 3.63 8.13 6.42
C LEU A 161 2.97 7.16 5.43
N ALA A 162 3.74 6.20 4.91
CA ALA A 162 3.19 5.04 4.23
C ALA A 162 3.45 3.78 5.06
N VAL A 163 2.38 3.04 5.30
CA VAL A 163 2.37 1.71 5.92
C VAL A 163 1.78 0.76 4.90
N SER A 164 2.57 -0.21 4.47
CA SER A 164 2.21 -1.04 3.31
C SER A 164 2.20 -2.51 3.66
N VAL A 165 1.40 -3.29 2.93
CA VAL A 165 1.41 -4.74 2.95
C VAL A 165 2.44 -5.24 1.93
N PRO A 166 3.41 -6.10 2.31
CA PRO A 166 4.39 -6.62 1.37
C PRO A 166 3.73 -7.57 0.37
N CYS A 167 4.00 -7.38 -0.91
CA CYS A 167 3.45 -8.25 -1.95
C CYS A 167 4.48 -8.68 -2.99
N ARG A 168 4.30 -9.88 -3.55
CA ARG A 168 5.02 -10.37 -4.71
C ARG A 168 4.19 -10.19 -5.96
N TYR A 169 4.87 -9.98 -7.09
CA TYR A 169 4.25 -9.87 -8.41
C TYR A 169 3.20 -8.75 -8.50
N ILE A 170 3.46 -7.64 -7.81
CA ILE A 170 2.63 -6.42 -7.88
C ILE A 170 2.47 -5.98 -9.35
N HIS A 171 1.35 -5.34 -9.69
CA HIS A 171 1.01 -4.91 -11.05
C HIS A 171 0.93 -6.05 -12.07
N SER A 172 0.64 -7.27 -11.60
CA SER A 172 0.43 -8.43 -12.45
C SER A 172 -1.00 -8.98 -12.34
N GLY A 173 -1.33 -9.96 -13.17
CA GLY A 173 -2.61 -10.65 -13.07
C GLY A 173 -2.77 -11.50 -11.81
N SER A 174 -1.75 -11.63 -10.97
CA SER A 174 -1.74 -12.50 -9.78
C SER A 174 -0.75 -12.02 -8.73
N THR A 175 -1.09 -10.94 -8.04
CA THR A 175 -0.35 -10.48 -6.86
C THR A 175 -0.51 -11.47 -5.72
N VAL A 176 0.55 -11.67 -4.94
CA VAL A 176 0.60 -12.59 -3.79
C VAL A 176 0.96 -11.82 -2.53
N GLU A 177 0.18 -12.04 -1.48
CA GLU A 177 0.38 -11.50 -0.13
C GLU A 177 0.23 -12.58 0.93
N LYS A 178 0.55 -12.27 2.17
CA LYS A 178 0.35 -13.13 3.31
C LYS A 178 -0.64 -12.51 4.30
N LYS A 179 -1.62 -13.28 4.75
CA LYS A 179 -2.70 -12.77 5.62
C LYS A 179 -2.17 -12.15 6.91
N GLU A 180 -1.14 -12.73 7.51
CA GLU A 180 -0.54 -12.20 8.75
C GLU A 180 0.08 -10.80 8.59
N ASP A 181 0.54 -10.46 7.38
CA ASP A 181 1.07 -9.12 7.10
C ASP A 181 -0.05 -8.08 6.96
N ILE A 182 -1.26 -8.52 6.59
CA ILE A 182 -2.45 -7.65 6.51
C ILE A 182 -2.99 -7.34 7.91
N ASP A 183 -2.82 -8.28 8.83
CA ASP A 183 -3.32 -8.18 10.20
C ASP A 183 -2.32 -7.46 11.14
N SER A 184 -1.14 -7.11 10.62
CA SER A 184 -0.04 -6.45 11.37
C SER A 184 -0.02 -4.91 11.33
#